data_6f313529cad17fd15dc6f463b5208d02
#
_entry.id   6f313529cad17fd15dc6f463b5208d02
#
_cell.length_a   1.000
_cell.length_b   1.000
_cell.length_c   1.000
_cell.angle_alpha   90.00
_cell.angle_beta   90.00
_cell.angle_gamma   90.00
#
_symmetry.space_group_name_H-M   'P 1'
#
loop_
_entity.id
_entity.type
_entity.pdbx_description
1 polymer ?
#
loop_
_entity_poly.entity_id
_entity_poly.type
_entity_poly.pdbx_seq_one_letter_code
_entity_poly.pdbx_strand_id
1 'polypeptide(L)'
;LDVSAVDSTSFTTIVDDAFATTVRVSYMAIGGSDITDVAVGNYAAPTATGNADITTLGFQPDFLLMFGASSTTAPNTVNSNRGFLNIGAASGASNQAVVNIGEGPEGNATSQSKSYAYDGELWAQMFDTPTTLASRAAFVSFLSNGFRLNWLEAQYAYQIFYVAVKGGLWRVDNLLTQTDTSTTIVETGFGFSPSGTFIASHNTAKSTQDTVQ
;
A
#
# COMPACT_ATOMS: atom_id res chain seq x y z
N LEU A 1 17.34 -6.34 8.01
CA LEU A 1 16.77 -7.70 8.00
C LEU A 1 16.28 -8.02 6.59
N ASP A 2 16.91 -8.95 5.92
CA ASP A 2 16.59 -9.34 4.55
C ASP A 2 16.05 -10.77 4.49
N VAL A 3 15.19 -11.05 3.53
CA VAL A 3 14.77 -12.42 3.20
C VAL A 3 15.84 -13.02 2.29
N SER A 4 16.53 -14.04 2.76
CA SER A 4 17.64 -14.67 2.04
C SER A 4 17.22 -15.90 1.23
N ALA A 5 16.13 -16.56 1.63
CA ALA A 5 15.59 -17.71 0.94
C ALA A 5 14.10 -17.89 1.26
N VAL A 6 13.38 -18.45 0.31
CA VAL A 6 11.98 -18.90 0.45
C VAL A 6 11.88 -20.30 -0.16
N ASP A 7 11.25 -21.22 0.53
CA ASP A 7 10.93 -22.55 0.03
C ASP A 7 9.42 -22.87 0.18
N SER A 8 9.04 -24.11 -0.05
CA SER A 8 7.62 -24.50 -0.01
C SER A 8 6.97 -24.44 1.38
N THR A 9 7.75 -24.33 2.43
CA THR A 9 7.28 -24.45 3.83
C THR A 9 7.88 -23.41 4.76
N SER A 10 8.91 -22.68 4.32
CA SER A 10 9.63 -21.74 5.16
C SER A 10 10.20 -20.54 4.40
N PHE A 11 10.63 -19.56 5.15
CA PHE A 11 11.52 -18.49 4.67
C PHE A 11 12.68 -18.31 5.66
N THR A 12 13.81 -17.86 5.15
CA THR A 12 15.00 -17.57 5.94
C THR A 12 15.31 -16.08 5.87
N THR A 13 15.64 -15.49 7.00
CA THR A 13 16.07 -14.08 7.08
C THR A 13 17.51 -13.96 7.52
N ILE A 14 18.20 -12.94 7.02
CA ILE A 14 19.52 -12.51 7.46
C ILE A 14 19.40 -11.15 8.15
N VAL A 15 20.12 -10.99 9.25
CA VAL A 15 20.27 -9.71 9.95
C VAL A 15 21.58 -9.10 9.50
N ASP A 16 21.52 -8.03 8.71
CA ASP A 16 22.72 -7.33 8.22
C ASP A 16 23.34 -6.48 9.32
N ASP A 17 22.50 -5.74 10.05
CA ASP A 17 22.89 -4.95 11.20
C ASP A 17 22.27 -5.52 12.48
N ALA A 18 23.10 -5.76 13.48
CA ALA A 18 22.62 -6.31 14.75
C ALA A 18 21.71 -5.33 15.48
N PHE A 19 20.54 -5.80 15.88
CA PHE A 19 19.66 -5.04 16.78
C PHE A 19 20.28 -4.98 18.18
N ALA A 20 20.21 -3.82 18.83
CA ALA A 20 20.70 -3.65 20.20
C ALA A 20 19.95 -4.52 21.22
N THR A 21 18.71 -4.88 20.91
CA THR A 21 17.85 -5.76 21.72
C THR A 21 17.04 -6.66 20.81
N THR A 22 16.45 -7.72 21.34
CA THR A 22 15.50 -8.57 20.62
C THR A 22 14.29 -7.73 20.20
N VAL A 23 13.96 -7.76 18.92
CA VAL A 23 12.78 -7.08 18.34
C VAL A 23 11.76 -8.11 17.87
N ARG A 24 10.49 -7.70 17.87
CA ARG A 24 9.41 -8.50 17.29
C ARG A 24 9.19 -8.07 15.84
N VAL A 25 9.22 -9.01 14.94
CA VAL A 25 8.92 -8.80 13.52
C VAL A 25 7.60 -9.52 13.20
N SER A 26 6.67 -8.80 12.58
CA SER A 26 5.44 -9.39 12.03
C SER A 26 5.63 -9.62 10.54
N TYR A 27 5.12 -10.72 10.04
CA TYR A 27 5.19 -11.04 8.63
C TYR A 27 3.83 -11.55 8.11
N MET A 28 3.65 -11.48 6.81
CA MET A 28 2.55 -12.09 6.08
C MET A 28 3.14 -12.99 5.01
N ALA A 29 2.74 -14.26 5.00
CA ALA A 29 3.10 -15.20 3.94
C ALA A 29 1.86 -15.49 3.10
N ILE A 30 2.01 -15.47 1.78
CA ILE A 30 0.97 -15.77 0.81
C ILE A 30 1.43 -16.95 -0.03
N GLY A 31 0.58 -17.95 -0.16
CA GLY A 31 0.86 -19.15 -0.95
C GLY A 31 -0.40 -19.97 -1.15
N GLY A 32 -0.28 -21.03 -1.91
CA GLY A 32 -1.37 -21.94 -2.27
C GLY A 32 -1.19 -22.44 -3.70
N SER A 33 -1.84 -23.55 -4.03
CA SER A 33 -1.74 -24.15 -5.38
C SER A 33 -2.41 -23.31 -6.47
N ASP A 34 -3.23 -22.37 -6.10
CA ASP A 34 -3.94 -21.44 -6.96
C ASP A 34 -3.17 -20.12 -7.21
N ILE A 35 -2.07 -19.88 -6.48
CA ILE A 35 -1.13 -18.80 -6.78
C ILE A 35 -0.11 -19.30 -7.79
N THR A 36 -0.12 -18.74 -8.99
CA THR A 36 0.73 -19.20 -10.10
C THR A 36 1.98 -18.38 -10.30
N ASP A 37 1.92 -17.08 -10.07
CA ASP A 37 3.06 -16.17 -10.21
C ASP A 37 3.02 -15.08 -9.13
N VAL A 38 4.19 -14.67 -8.68
CA VAL A 38 4.38 -13.54 -7.76
C VAL A 38 5.57 -12.73 -8.23
N ALA A 39 5.42 -11.41 -8.25
CA ALA A 39 6.52 -10.48 -8.48
C ALA A 39 6.55 -9.42 -7.37
N VAL A 40 7.75 -9.15 -6.90
CA VAL A 40 8.05 -8.05 -5.97
C VAL A 40 8.96 -7.07 -6.70
N GLY A 41 8.65 -5.79 -6.61
CA GLY A 41 9.45 -4.78 -7.28
C GLY A 41 9.28 -3.40 -6.68
N ASN A 42 9.98 -2.46 -7.28
CA ASN A 42 9.84 -1.05 -6.96
C ASN A 42 9.97 -0.19 -8.22
N TYR A 43 9.44 1.00 -8.17
CA TYR A 43 9.62 2.02 -9.20
C TYR A 43 9.47 3.43 -8.59
N ALA A 44 9.99 4.42 -9.29
CA ALA A 44 9.77 5.81 -8.92
C ALA A 44 8.42 6.29 -9.45
N ALA A 45 7.60 6.93 -8.62
CA ALA A 45 6.40 7.61 -9.06
C ALA A 45 6.73 8.63 -10.18
N PRO A 46 5.89 8.77 -11.20
CA PRO A 46 6.09 9.82 -12.20
C PRO A 46 5.91 11.21 -11.58
N THR A 47 6.48 12.21 -12.21
CA THR A 47 6.32 13.63 -11.85
C THR A 47 5.30 14.36 -12.74
N ALA A 48 4.53 13.61 -13.53
CA ALA A 48 3.46 14.11 -14.37
C ALA A 48 2.20 13.29 -14.19
N THR A 49 1.05 13.93 -14.26
CA THR A 49 -0.27 13.28 -14.20
C THR A 49 -0.58 12.48 -15.46
N GLY A 50 -1.48 11.51 -15.36
CA GLY A 50 -1.91 10.66 -16.45
C GLY A 50 -1.56 9.20 -16.24
N ASN A 51 -1.78 8.40 -17.28
CA ASN A 51 -1.53 6.96 -17.22
C ASN A 51 -0.04 6.63 -17.22
N ALA A 52 0.34 5.71 -16.33
CA ALA A 52 1.67 5.11 -16.26
C ALA A 52 1.54 3.57 -16.23
N ASP A 53 2.32 2.91 -17.07
CA ASP A 53 2.33 1.46 -17.21
C ASP A 53 3.60 0.87 -16.59
N ILE A 54 3.45 -0.13 -15.74
CA ILE A 54 4.52 -0.99 -15.24
C ILE A 54 4.37 -2.33 -15.96
N THR A 55 5.29 -2.65 -16.88
CA THR A 55 5.18 -3.77 -17.81
C THR A 55 6.30 -4.80 -17.68
N THR A 56 6.93 -4.87 -16.53
CA THR A 56 8.11 -5.71 -16.28
C THR A 56 7.82 -7.03 -15.58
N LEU A 57 6.55 -7.35 -15.31
CA LEU A 57 6.20 -8.53 -14.49
C LEU A 57 6.29 -9.86 -15.27
N GLY A 58 6.08 -9.83 -16.59
CA GLY A 58 6.04 -11.05 -17.41
C GLY A 58 4.72 -11.83 -17.33
N PHE A 59 3.78 -11.38 -16.49
CA PHE A 59 2.44 -11.98 -16.36
C PHE A 59 1.40 -10.89 -16.08
N GLN A 60 0.12 -11.22 -16.29
CA GLN A 60 -1.00 -10.40 -15.88
C GLN A 60 -1.36 -10.73 -14.42
N PRO A 61 -1.24 -9.78 -13.49
CA PRO A 61 -1.68 -10.00 -12.10
C PRO A 61 -3.21 -10.06 -11.96
N ASP A 62 -3.65 -10.62 -10.83
CA ASP A 62 -5.05 -10.57 -10.35
C ASP A 62 -5.17 -9.75 -9.06
N PHE A 63 -4.02 -9.45 -8.42
CA PHE A 63 -3.94 -8.65 -7.21
C PHE A 63 -2.66 -7.81 -7.19
N LEU A 64 -2.78 -6.60 -6.65
CA LEU A 64 -1.67 -5.68 -6.45
C LEU A 64 -1.74 -5.11 -5.04
N LEU A 65 -0.63 -5.22 -4.30
CA LEU A 65 -0.39 -4.51 -3.04
C LEU A 65 0.73 -3.51 -3.27
N MET A 66 0.52 -2.28 -2.84
CA MET A 66 1.51 -1.21 -2.92
C MET A 66 1.78 -0.63 -1.56
N PHE A 67 3.03 -0.29 -1.32
CA PHE A 67 3.45 0.38 -0.10
C PHE A 67 4.67 1.26 -0.36
N GLY A 68 4.87 2.23 0.51
CA GLY A 68 6.00 3.13 0.41
C GLY A 68 6.18 4.00 1.63
N ALA A 69 7.36 4.52 1.73
CA ALA A 69 7.77 5.49 2.72
C ALA A 69 8.26 6.77 2.01
N SER A 70 8.55 7.82 2.77
CA SER A 70 8.85 9.16 2.25
C SER A 70 10.20 9.31 1.53
N SER A 71 10.64 8.34 0.74
CA SER A 71 11.89 8.44 0.00
C SER A 71 11.65 8.81 -1.47
N THR A 72 12.29 9.87 -1.93
CA THR A 72 12.36 10.26 -3.35
C THR A 72 13.61 9.72 -4.05
N THR A 73 14.49 9.06 -3.32
CA THR A 73 15.74 8.50 -3.83
C THR A 73 15.65 6.98 -3.92
N ALA A 74 16.69 6.35 -4.45
CA ALA A 74 16.78 4.90 -4.54
C ALA A 74 16.54 4.21 -3.18
N PRO A 75 16.09 2.96 -3.16
CA PRO A 75 16.00 2.17 -1.93
C PRO A 75 17.31 2.23 -1.10
N ASN A 76 17.21 2.08 0.21
CA ASN A 76 18.30 2.20 1.19
C ASN A 76 18.78 3.63 1.48
N THR A 77 18.03 4.65 1.13
CA THR A 77 18.33 6.03 1.54
C THR A 77 17.44 6.46 2.68
N VAL A 78 18.03 7.16 3.64
CA VAL A 78 17.30 7.75 4.77
C VAL A 78 16.77 9.11 4.37
N ASN A 79 15.49 9.35 4.63
CA ASN A 79 14.90 10.67 4.57
C ASN A 79 14.67 11.17 6.00
N SER A 80 15.42 12.18 6.42
CA SER A 80 15.43 12.66 7.81
C SER A 80 14.30 13.65 8.15
N ASN A 81 13.57 14.15 7.16
CA ASN A 81 12.69 15.30 7.38
C ASN A 81 11.20 14.95 7.29
N ARG A 82 10.83 13.74 6.94
CA ARG A 82 9.43 13.35 6.71
C ARG A 82 9.26 11.86 6.89
N GLY A 83 8.17 11.46 7.51
CA GLY A 83 7.74 10.07 7.57
C GLY A 83 6.34 9.92 7.02
N PHE A 84 6.11 8.98 6.11
CA PHE A 84 4.77 8.49 5.83
C PHE A 84 4.82 7.00 5.55
N LEU A 85 3.70 6.36 5.77
CA LEU A 85 3.45 4.99 5.37
C LEU A 85 2.20 4.98 4.49
N ASN A 86 2.35 4.51 3.28
CA ASN A 86 1.26 4.22 2.37
C ASN A 86 1.07 2.71 2.26
N ILE A 87 -0.17 2.26 2.35
CA ILE A 87 -0.58 0.90 2.04
C ILE A 87 -1.80 0.99 1.14
N GLY A 88 -1.69 0.48 -0.06
CA GLY A 88 -2.78 0.43 -1.01
C GLY A 88 -2.89 -0.92 -1.68
N ALA A 89 -4.09 -1.34 -2.01
CA ALA A 89 -4.34 -2.61 -2.69
C ALA A 89 -5.38 -2.46 -3.79
N ALA A 90 -5.29 -3.30 -4.82
CA ALA A 90 -6.28 -3.40 -5.88
C ALA A 90 -6.44 -4.85 -6.36
N SER A 91 -7.69 -5.24 -6.62
CA SER A 91 -8.07 -6.45 -7.36
C SER A 91 -8.92 -6.13 -8.59
N GLY A 92 -9.06 -4.85 -8.92
CA GLY A 92 -9.79 -4.33 -10.07
C GLY A 92 -10.04 -2.82 -9.95
N ALA A 93 -10.46 -2.18 -11.02
CA ALA A 93 -10.67 -0.72 -11.06
C ALA A 93 -11.74 -0.23 -10.04
N SER A 94 -12.73 -1.07 -9.75
CA SER A 94 -13.75 -0.78 -8.73
C SER A 94 -13.47 -1.42 -7.38
N ASN A 95 -12.33 -2.12 -7.24
CA ASN A 95 -11.92 -2.84 -6.04
C ASN A 95 -10.50 -2.43 -5.69
N GLN A 96 -10.36 -1.23 -5.19
CA GLN A 96 -9.09 -0.64 -4.77
C GLN A 96 -9.30 0.20 -3.51
N ALA A 97 -8.29 0.28 -2.69
CA ALA A 97 -8.32 1.12 -1.49
C ALA A 97 -6.90 1.51 -1.08
N VAL A 98 -6.78 2.65 -0.42
CA VAL A 98 -5.52 3.16 0.13
C VAL A 98 -5.72 3.70 1.54
N VAL A 99 -4.74 3.46 2.38
CA VAL A 99 -4.55 4.14 3.67
C VAL A 99 -3.16 4.75 3.69
N ASN A 100 -3.09 6.03 4.04
CA ASN A 100 -1.84 6.74 4.22
C ASN A 100 -1.82 7.42 5.59
N ILE A 101 -0.68 7.34 6.26
CA ILE A 101 -0.38 8.03 7.51
C ILE A 101 0.94 8.76 7.33
N GLY A 102 0.99 10.03 7.66
CA GLY A 102 2.20 10.83 7.52
C GLY A 102 2.40 11.85 8.61
N GLU A 103 3.64 12.27 8.79
CA GLU A 103 4.04 13.36 9.67
C GLU A 103 4.75 14.45 8.86
N GLY A 104 4.50 15.71 9.22
CA GLY A 104 5.17 16.86 8.64
C GLY A 104 6.61 17.03 9.14
N PRO A 105 7.39 17.96 8.55
CA PRO A 105 8.80 18.11 8.85
C PRO A 105 9.06 18.53 10.29
N GLU A 106 10.14 18.00 10.86
CA GLU A 106 10.69 18.48 12.13
C GLU A 106 10.93 20.00 12.08
N GLY A 107 10.59 20.69 13.15
CA GLY A 107 10.89 22.11 13.34
C GLY A 107 9.73 23.07 13.07
N ASN A 108 8.58 22.61 12.62
CA ASN A 108 7.37 23.40 12.72
C ASN A 108 6.77 23.25 14.13
N ALA A 109 6.39 24.35 14.76
CA ALA A 109 5.83 24.38 16.11
C ALA A 109 4.49 23.59 16.24
N THR A 110 4.01 23.04 15.16
CA THR A 110 2.88 22.15 15.05
C THR A 110 3.26 20.97 14.14
N SER A 111 3.92 19.94 14.71
CA SER A 111 4.02 18.64 14.06
C SER A 111 2.59 18.09 13.92
N GLN A 112 2.11 17.96 12.71
CA GLN A 112 0.78 17.47 12.43
C GLN A 112 0.91 16.06 11.83
N SER A 113 0.49 15.06 12.60
CA SER A 113 0.18 13.75 12.03
C SER A 113 -1.08 13.85 11.20
N LYS A 114 -1.07 13.27 10.04
CA LYS A 114 -2.20 13.28 9.10
C LYS A 114 -2.47 11.87 8.62
N SER A 115 -3.71 11.63 8.27
CA SER A 115 -4.13 10.37 7.67
C SER A 115 -5.09 10.60 6.51
N TYR A 116 -5.07 9.67 5.59
CA TYR A 116 -5.94 9.64 4.42
C TYR A 116 -6.36 8.20 4.14
N ALA A 117 -7.63 7.99 3.82
CA ALA A 117 -8.14 6.70 3.35
C ALA A 117 -9.19 6.92 2.27
N TYR A 118 -9.10 6.15 1.20
CA TYR A 118 -10.02 6.24 0.07
C TYR A 118 -10.14 4.91 -0.68
N ASP A 119 -11.33 4.62 -1.21
CA ASP A 119 -11.64 3.40 -1.96
C ASP A 119 -11.59 3.58 -3.49
N GLY A 120 -11.24 4.76 -3.97
CA GLY A 120 -11.07 5.06 -5.39
C GLY A 120 -9.62 5.18 -5.84
N GLU A 121 -8.68 4.91 -4.96
CA GLU A 121 -7.25 5.08 -5.22
C GLU A 121 -6.43 3.94 -4.62
N LEU A 122 -5.26 3.72 -5.20
CA LEU A 122 -4.29 2.72 -4.78
C LEU A 122 -3.05 3.35 -4.12
N TRP A 123 -2.80 4.60 -4.40
CA TRP A 123 -1.69 5.36 -3.86
C TRP A 123 -2.14 6.74 -3.43
N ALA A 124 -1.71 7.16 -2.26
CA ALA A 124 -1.88 8.53 -1.81
C ALA A 124 -0.68 8.94 -0.96
N GLN A 125 -0.20 10.15 -1.14
CA GLN A 125 0.82 10.72 -0.31
C GLN A 125 0.48 12.15 0.06
N MET A 126 0.56 12.42 1.35
CA MET A 126 0.28 13.76 1.88
C MET A 126 1.48 14.68 1.72
N PHE A 127 1.17 15.95 1.55
CA PHE A 127 2.15 17.04 1.52
C PHE A 127 2.39 17.62 2.92
N ASP A 128 3.43 18.46 3.05
CA ASP A 128 3.76 19.16 4.30
C ASP A 128 2.69 20.13 4.76
N THR A 129 1.89 20.64 3.83
CA THR A 129 0.80 21.56 4.17
C THR A 129 -0.48 20.80 4.48
N PRO A 130 -1.31 21.29 5.41
CA PRO A 130 -2.36 20.52 6.08
C PRO A 130 -3.48 19.94 5.22
N THR A 131 -3.59 20.25 3.96
CA THR A 131 -4.83 20.01 3.20
C THR A 131 -4.64 19.46 1.79
N THR A 132 -3.41 19.21 1.35
CA THR A 132 -3.13 18.78 -0.02
C THR A 132 -2.40 17.45 -0.08
N LEU A 133 -2.76 16.61 -1.04
CA LEU A 133 -2.02 15.43 -1.41
C LEU A 133 -0.91 15.81 -2.40
N ALA A 134 0.30 15.31 -2.17
CA ALA A 134 1.45 15.55 -3.05
C ALA A 134 1.44 14.62 -4.26
N SER A 135 0.95 13.42 -4.10
CA SER A 135 0.71 12.49 -5.19
C SER A 135 -0.43 11.55 -4.85
N ARG A 136 -1.18 11.16 -5.86
CA ARG A 136 -2.21 10.13 -5.75
C ARG A 136 -2.43 9.45 -7.10
N ALA A 137 -2.76 8.17 -7.03
CA ALA A 137 -3.03 7.38 -8.22
C ALA A 137 -4.16 6.39 -8.00
N ALA A 138 -5.01 6.28 -9.01
CA ALA A 138 -6.03 5.25 -9.11
C ALA A 138 -5.50 4.07 -9.93
N PHE A 139 -5.88 2.86 -9.54
CA PHE A 139 -5.68 1.68 -10.36
C PHE A 139 -6.65 1.70 -11.56
N VAL A 140 -6.12 1.42 -12.75
CA VAL A 140 -6.90 1.42 -13.99
C VAL A 140 -7.17 -0.01 -14.45
N SER A 141 -6.13 -0.80 -14.64
CA SER A 141 -6.26 -2.16 -15.14
C SER A 141 -5.00 -3.00 -14.93
N PHE A 142 -5.18 -4.30 -14.87
CA PHE A 142 -4.09 -5.24 -15.10
C PHE A 142 -3.81 -5.35 -16.61
N LEU A 143 -2.53 -5.40 -16.95
CA LEU A 143 -2.02 -5.58 -18.31
C LEU A 143 -1.49 -7.01 -18.46
N SER A 144 -1.33 -7.49 -19.67
CA SER A 144 -0.82 -8.86 -19.94
C SER A 144 0.55 -9.15 -19.30
N ASN A 145 1.32 -8.12 -18.99
CA ASN A 145 2.65 -8.20 -18.42
C ASN A 145 2.89 -7.19 -17.27
N GLY A 146 1.82 -6.74 -16.62
CA GLY A 146 1.92 -5.75 -15.56
C GLY A 146 0.62 -5.08 -15.17
N PHE A 147 0.68 -3.79 -14.88
CA PHE A 147 -0.47 -3.00 -14.46
C PHE A 147 -0.37 -1.54 -14.88
N ARG A 148 -1.51 -0.86 -14.95
CA ARG A 148 -1.65 0.57 -15.27
C ARG A 148 -2.24 1.33 -14.11
N LEU A 149 -1.63 2.46 -13.78
CA LEU A 149 -2.16 3.46 -12.86
C LEU A 149 -2.48 4.76 -13.60
N ASN A 150 -3.47 5.50 -13.11
CA ASN A 150 -3.71 6.88 -13.53
C ASN A 150 -3.30 7.81 -12.39
N TRP A 151 -2.28 8.61 -12.61
CA TRP A 151 -1.78 9.58 -11.66
C TRP A 151 -2.64 10.86 -11.71
N LEU A 152 -3.36 11.10 -10.65
CA LEU A 152 -4.26 12.25 -10.49
C LEU A 152 -3.50 13.48 -10.02
N GLU A 153 -2.49 13.25 -9.18
CA GLU A 153 -1.51 14.23 -8.69
C GLU A 153 -0.14 13.57 -8.66
N ALA A 154 0.91 14.28 -9.11
CA ALA A 154 2.23 13.72 -9.30
C ALA A 154 3.31 14.78 -9.11
N GLN A 155 3.61 15.13 -7.87
CA GLN A 155 4.53 16.22 -7.56
C GLN A 155 5.98 15.76 -7.36
N TYR A 156 6.18 14.54 -6.84
CA TYR A 156 7.52 14.02 -6.51
C TYR A 156 7.67 12.56 -6.92
N ALA A 157 8.87 12.20 -7.33
CA ALA A 157 9.24 10.84 -7.73
C ALA A 157 9.53 9.95 -6.49
N TYR A 158 8.51 9.65 -5.70
CA TYR A 158 8.67 8.75 -4.56
C TYR A 158 8.92 7.32 -4.98
N GLN A 159 9.70 6.60 -4.16
CA GLN A 159 9.89 5.17 -4.34
C GLN A 159 8.67 4.40 -3.84
N ILE A 160 8.13 3.60 -4.71
CA ILE A 160 6.96 2.76 -4.48
C ILE A 160 7.39 1.31 -4.58
N PHE A 161 7.04 0.52 -3.58
CA PHE A 161 7.22 -0.92 -3.58
C PHE A 161 5.90 -1.60 -3.88
N TYR A 162 5.95 -2.73 -4.56
CA TYR A 162 4.75 -3.50 -4.86
C TYR A 162 4.97 -5.01 -4.74
N VAL A 163 3.87 -5.70 -4.46
CA VAL A 163 3.72 -7.14 -4.63
C VAL A 163 2.57 -7.36 -5.61
N ALA A 164 2.85 -8.01 -6.72
CA ALA A 164 1.87 -8.38 -7.74
C ALA A 164 1.70 -9.90 -7.73
N VAL A 165 0.46 -10.36 -7.69
CA VAL A 165 0.12 -11.79 -7.56
C VAL A 165 -0.81 -12.19 -8.69
N LYS A 166 -0.56 -13.36 -9.29
CA LYS A 166 -1.46 -14.01 -10.25
C LYS A 166 -2.04 -15.27 -9.64
N GLY A 167 -3.32 -15.47 -9.89
CA GLY A 167 -4.10 -16.55 -9.28
C GLY A 167 -4.70 -16.16 -7.93
N GLY A 168 -5.44 -17.08 -7.32
CA GLY A 168 -6.24 -16.82 -6.14
C GLY A 168 -7.49 -15.98 -6.40
N LEU A 169 -8.28 -15.79 -5.35
CA LEU A 169 -9.48 -14.95 -5.37
C LEU A 169 -9.27 -13.79 -4.40
N TRP A 170 -9.39 -12.58 -4.90
CA TRP A 170 -9.07 -11.35 -4.19
C TRP A 170 -10.26 -10.39 -4.17
N ARG A 171 -10.47 -9.76 -3.04
CA ARG A 171 -11.39 -8.63 -2.89
C ARG A 171 -10.70 -7.53 -2.12
N VAL A 172 -10.66 -6.35 -2.68
CA VAL A 172 -10.26 -5.11 -2.00
C VAL A 172 -11.49 -4.25 -1.86
N ASP A 173 -11.74 -3.80 -0.65
CA ASP A 173 -12.91 -2.98 -0.33
C ASP A 173 -12.63 -2.14 0.91
N ASN A 174 -13.55 -1.27 1.29
CA ASN A 174 -13.53 -0.54 2.55
C ASN A 174 -14.72 -0.93 3.42
N LEU A 175 -14.57 -0.78 4.71
CA LEU A 175 -15.66 -0.91 5.67
C LEU A 175 -15.65 0.27 6.65
N LEU A 176 -16.82 0.62 7.16
CA LEU A 176 -16.96 1.60 8.23
C LEU A 176 -17.02 0.88 9.57
N THR A 177 -16.17 1.32 10.50
CA THR A 177 -16.23 0.81 11.88
C THR A 177 -17.49 1.32 12.59
N GLN A 178 -17.99 0.52 13.51
CA GLN A 178 -19.11 0.91 14.37
C GLN A 178 -18.64 1.86 15.48
N THR A 179 -19.58 2.64 16.00
CA THR A 179 -19.32 3.59 17.11
C THR A 179 -19.52 2.97 18.48
N ASP A 180 -19.99 1.74 18.56
CA ASP A 180 -20.22 1.00 19.80
C ASP A 180 -19.44 -0.32 19.81
N THR A 181 -19.28 -0.92 20.98
CA THR A 181 -18.55 -2.17 21.19
C THR A 181 -19.44 -3.41 21.14
N SER A 182 -20.74 -3.24 20.96
CA SER A 182 -21.73 -4.34 21.02
C SER A 182 -22.10 -4.87 19.63
N THR A 183 -21.77 -4.14 18.57
CA THR A 183 -22.17 -4.48 17.21
C THR A 183 -21.07 -5.25 16.47
N THR A 184 -21.44 -6.38 15.91
CA THR A 184 -20.57 -7.14 14.99
C THR A 184 -20.74 -6.61 13.58
N ILE A 185 -19.62 -6.31 12.91
CA ILE A 185 -19.61 -6.00 11.48
C ILE A 185 -19.48 -7.32 10.72
N VAL A 186 -20.37 -7.56 9.78
CA VAL A 186 -20.32 -8.72 8.90
C VAL A 186 -20.20 -8.23 7.47
N GLU A 187 -19.05 -8.46 6.87
CA GLU A 187 -18.84 -8.21 5.45
C GLU A 187 -19.26 -9.43 4.63
N THR A 188 -20.02 -9.18 3.56
CA THR A 188 -20.60 -10.21 2.70
C THR A 188 -20.38 -9.88 1.22
N GLY A 189 -20.79 -10.78 0.32
CA GLY A 189 -20.74 -10.50 -1.13
C GLY A 189 -19.38 -10.71 -1.77
N PHE A 190 -18.48 -11.45 -1.12
CA PHE A 190 -17.17 -11.78 -1.69
C PHE A 190 -17.24 -12.68 -2.93
N GLY A 191 -18.27 -13.52 -3.04
CA GLY A 191 -18.35 -14.54 -4.08
C GLY A 191 -17.47 -15.76 -3.83
N PHE A 192 -16.73 -15.76 -2.73
CA PHE A 192 -15.87 -16.85 -2.27
C PHE A 192 -15.76 -16.84 -0.74
N SER A 193 -15.25 -17.92 -0.15
CA SER A 193 -14.95 -17.98 1.28
C SER A 193 -13.51 -17.47 1.53
N PRO A 194 -13.33 -16.35 2.20
CA PRO A 194 -11.98 -15.82 2.44
C PRO A 194 -11.21 -16.70 3.43
N SER A 195 -9.96 -17.02 3.09
CA SER A 195 -9.04 -17.76 3.97
C SER A 195 -8.25 -16.83 4.90
N GLY A 196 -8.24 -15.54 4.63
CA GLY A 196 -7.57 -14.53 5.44
C GLY A 196 -8.01 -13.12 5.07
N THR A 197 -7.83 -12.21 5.99
CA THR A 197 -8.16 -10.79 5.79
C THR A 197 -7.03 -9.93 6.31
N PHE A 198 -6.61 -8.94 5.52
CA PHE A 198 -5.73 -7.87 5.94
C PHE A 198 -6.53 -6.59 6.08
N ILE A 199 -6.46 -5.94 7.24
CA ILE A 199 -7.15 -4.69 7.51
C ILE A 199 -6.12 -3.63 7.86
N ALA A 200 -6.17 -2.50 7.16
CA ALA A 200 -5.44 -1.30 7.50
C ALA A 200 -6.44 -0.16 7.75
N SER A 201 -6.22 0.61 8.80
CA SER A 201 -7.10 1.72 9.15
C SER A 201 -6.31 2.91 9.68
N HIS A 202 -6.90 4.08 9.62
CA HIS A 202 -6.45 5.25 10.35
C HIS A 202 -7.43 5.54 11.49
N ASN A 203 -6.92 6.08 12.59
CA ASN A 203 -7.72 6.33 13.80
C ASN A 203 -8.29 7.76 13.82
N THR A 204 -9.11 8.11 12.84
CA THR A 204 -9.78 9.41 12.79
C THR A 204 -11.26 9.23 12.54
N ALA A 205 -12.09 10.02 13.25
CA ALA A 205 -13.52 10.06 12.97
C ALA A 205 -13.73 10.54 11.53
N LYS A 206 -14.35 9.70 10.73
CA LYS A 206 -14.56 9.98 9.32
C LYS A 206 -15.89 10.71 9.11
N SER A 207 -15.84 11.94 8.60
CA SER A 207 -17.02 12.66 8.12
C SER A 207 -17.31 12.41 6.65
N THR A 208 -16.25 12.27 5.85
CA THR A 208 -16.34 11.98 4.41
C THR A 208 -15.13 11.14 4.00
N GLN A 209 -15.33 10.28 3.01
CA GLN A 209 -14.27 9.59 2.29
C GLN A 209 -13.43 10.63 1.54
N ASP A 210 -12.17 10.37 1.23
CA ASP A 210 -11.24 11.27 0.54
C ASP A 210 -10.82 12.57 1.28
N THR A 211 -11.06 12.66 2.57
CA THR A 211 -10.63 13.84 3.34
C THR A 211 -9.32 13.58 4.07
N VAL A 212 -8.38 14.49 3.95
CA VAL A 212 -7.18 14.53 4.81
C VAL A 212 -7.59 15.02 6.19
N GLN A 213 -7.27 14.26 7.21
CA GLN A 213 -7.60 14.53 8.61
C GLN A 213 -6.33 14.89 9.40
#